data_c42d94b1834bfb2c496c6c04ee2f9e81
#
_entry.id   c42d94b1834bfb2c496c6c04ee2f9e81
#
_cell.length_a   1.000
_cell.length_b   1.000
_cell.length_c   1.000
_cell.angle_alpha   90.00
_cell.angle_beta   90.00
_cell.angle_gamma   90.00
#
_symmetry.space_group_name_H-M   'P 1'
#
loop_
_entity.id
_entity.type
_entity.pdbx_description
1 polymer ?
#
loop_
_entity_poly.entity_id
_entity_poly.type
_entity_poly.pdbx_seq_one_letter_code
_entity_poly.pdbx_strand_id
1 'polypeptide(L)'
;MPRLLEELQRGTPVLDSNGSQIGEIRAVYASGDARTAEFLLVYWNARGEEALVPSDEAMQVDDRGVTLRQPAEWYDDRPAFNPSANPLLHKL
;
A
#
# COMPACT_ATOMS: atom_id res chain seq x y z
N MET A 1 -15.44 1.55 11.90
CA MET A 1 -15.31 0.14 11.51
C MET A 1 -14.14 -0.02 10.56
N PRO A 2 -13.31 -1.06 10.72
CA PRO A 2 -12.24 -1.29 9.77
C PRO A 2 -12.82 -1.64 8.41
N ARG A 3 -12.15 -1.19 7.36
CA ARG A 3 -12.53 -1.49 5.98
C ARG A 3 -11.69 -2.64 5.45
N LEU A 4 -12.22 -3.35 4.48
CA LEU A 4 -11.44 -4.38 3.80
C LEU A 4 -10.43 -3.72 2.86
N LEU A 5 -9.24 -4.32 2.74
CA LEU A 5 -8.20 -3.78 1.88
C LEU A 5 -8.65 -3.71 0.41
N GLU A 6 -9.48 -4.66 -0.02
CA GLU A 6 -9.98 -4.72 -1.38
C GLU A 6 -10.95 -3.58 -1.70
N GLU A 7 -11.44 -2.88 -0.69
CA GLU A 7 -12.35 -1.75 -0.86
C GLU A 7 -11.64 -0.40 -0.88
N LEU A 8 -10.32 -0.39 -0.73
CA LEU A 8 -9.56 0.84 -0.74
C LEU A 8 -9.65 1.54 -2.08
N GLN A 9 -9.83 2.85 -2.03
CA GLN A 9 -9.91 3.68 -3.23
C GLN A 9 -8.61 4.41 -3.45
N ARG A 10 -8.33 4.72 -4.70
CA ARG A 10 -7.19 5.54 -5.07
C ARG A 10 -7.27 6.88 -4.32
N GLY A 11 -6.15 7.30 -3.75
CA GLY A 11 -6.07 8.52 -2.98
C GLY A 11 -6.27 8.35 -1.49
N THR A 12 -6.61 7.14 -1.03
CA THR A 12 -6.72 6.86 0.40
C THR A 12 -5.39 7.14 1.09
N PRO A 13 -5.36 7.95 2.17
CA PRO A 13 -4.11 8.26 2.86
C PRO A 13 -3.43 7.03 3.44
N VAL A 14 -2.09 7.03 3.41
CA VAL A 14 -1.28 6.01 4.05
C VAL A 14 -0.48 6.66 5.16
N LEU A 15 -0.61 6.15 6.37
CA LEU A 15 0.04 6.66 7.56
C LEU A 15 1.07 5.65 8.04
N ASP A 16 2.18 6.14 8.61
CA ASP A 16 3.14 5.24 9.23
C ASP A 16 2.73 4.93 10.67
N SER A 17 3.55 4.15 11.39
CA SER A 17 3.23 3.75 12.77
C SER A 17 3.19 4.93 13.73
N ASN A 18 3.74 6.07 13.37
CA ASN A 18 3.71 7.28 14.17
C ASN A 18 2.50 8.17 13.85
N GLY A 19 1.67 7.77 12.90
CA GLY A 19 0.49 8.52 12.52
C GLY A 19 0.74 9.61 11.49
N SER A 20 1.95 9.69 10.93
CA SER A 20 2.28 10.66 9.89
C SER A 20 1.84 10.18 8.53
N GLN A 21 1.21 11.04 7.75
CA GLN A 21 0.83 10.69 6.38
C GLN A 21 2.07 10.69 5.50
N ILE A 22 2.40 9.52 4.94
CA ILE A 22 3.60 9.34 4.14
C ILE A 22 3.29 9.16 2.65
N GLY A 23 2.03 8.94 2.32
CA GLY A 23 1.64 8.75 0.93
C GLY A 23 0.17 8.49 0.76
N GLU A 24 -0.19 7.92 -0.37
CA GLU A 24 -1.56 7.57 -0.67
C GLU A 24 -1.64 6.27 -1.47
N ILE A 25 -2.76 5.60 -1.38
CA ILE A 25 -3.01 4.37 -2.15
C ILE A 25 -3.23 4.74 -3.61
N ARG A 26 -2.54 4.04 -4.51
CA ARG A 26 -2.74 4.17 -5.95
C ARG A 26 -3.50 2.98 -6.52
N ALA A 27 -3.30 1.80 -5.95
CA ALA A 27 -3.98 0.59 -6.41
C ALA A 27 -3.81 -0.50 -5.36
N VAL A 28 -4.59 -1.57 -5.52
CA VAL A 28 -4.48 -2.77 -4.71
C VAL A 28 -4.26 -3.93 -5.67
N TYR A 29 -3.28 -4.78 -5.39
CA TYR A 29 -2.89 -5.87 -6.28
C TYR A 29 -3.00 -7.22 -5.61
N ALA A 30 -3.23 -8.24 -6.43
CA ALA A 30 -3.14 -9.63 -6.04
C ALA A 30 -2.35 -10.40 -7.10
N SER A 31 -1.81 -11.55 -6.77
CA SER A 31 -1.04 -12.37 -7.70
C SER A 31 -1.85 -13.57 -8.16
N GLY A 32 -1.58 -14.04 -9.39
CA GLY A 32 -2.23 -15.21 -9.95
C GLY A 32 -3.74 -15.09 -9.98
N ASP A 33 -4.44 -16.07 -9.44
CA ASP A 33 -5.89 -16.10 -9.38
C ASP A 33 -6.47 -15.56 -8.08
N ALA A 34 -5.62 -15.03 -7.19
CA ALA A 34 -6.06 -14.51 -5.90
C ALA A 34 -7.00 -13.32 -6.08
N ARG A 35 -8.01 -13.23 -5.21
CA ARG A 35 -8.98 -12.14 -5.21
C ARG A 35 -8.91 -11.29 -3.95
N THR A 36 -8.00 -11.62 -3.04
CA THR A 36 -7.77 -10.85 -1.84
C THR A 36 -6.50 -10.01 -2.01
N ALA A 37 -6.49 -8.84 -1.41
CA ALA A 37 -5.37 -7.91 -1.51
C ALA A 37 -4.10 -8.55 -0.95
N GLU A 38 -3.06 -8.64 -1.77
CA GLU A 38 -1.75 -9.14 -1.36
C GLU A 38 -0.74 -8.01 -1.26
N PHE A 39 -0.91 -6.96 -2.07
CA PHE A 39 0.00 -5.83 -2.12
C PHE A 39 -0.78 -4.54 -2.26
N LEU A 40 -0.24 -3.48 -1.67
CA LEU A 40 -0.74 -2.12 -1.83
C LEU A 40 0.27 -1.34 -2.65
N LEU A 41 -0.19 -0.68 -3.70
CA LEU A 41 0.65 0.24 -4.45
C LEU A 41 0.50 1.61 -3.79
N VAL A 42 1.59 2.09 -3.19
CA VAL A 42 1.60 3.33 -2.41
C VAL A 42 2.47 4.36 -3.12
N TYR A 43 1.93 5.56 -3.31
CA TYR A 43 2.73 6.69 -3.75
C TYR A 43 3.38 7.33 -2.53
N TRP A 44 4.72 7.34 -2.51
CA TRP A 44 5.49 7.91 -1.40
C TRP A 44 5.73 9.39 -1.66
N ASN A 45 5.16 10.25 -0.80
CA ASN A 45 5.29 11.71 -0.98
C ASN A 45 6.75 12.16 -0.95
N ALA A 46 7.54 11.61 -0.03
CA ALA A 46 8.93 12.03 0.13
C ALA A 46 9.83 11.60 -1.03
N ARG A 47 9.47 10.53 -1.73
CA ARG A 47 10.28 9.97 -2.82
C ARG A 47 9.77 10.35 -4.19
N GLY A 48 8.49 10.76 -4.28
CA GLY A 48 7.87 11.07 -5.56
C GLY A 48 7.71 9.86 -6.47
N GLU A 49 7.61 8.65 -5.91
CA GLU A 49 7.49 7.43 -6.70
C GLU A 49 6.59 6.41 -6.01
N GLU A 50 6.14 5.42 -6.78
CA GLU A 50 5.28 4.36 -6.28
C GLU A 50 6.12 3.15 -5.87
N ALA A 51 5.67 2.46 -4.80
CA ALA A 51 6.30 1.22 -4.36
C ALA A 51 5.22 0.26 -3.87
N LEU A 52 5.49 -1.04 -4.02
CA LEU A 52 4.59 -2.07 -3.49
C LEU A 52 4.90 -2.33 -2.02
N VAL A 53 3.84 -2.42 -1.23
CA VAL A 53 3.93 -2.76 0.19
C VAL A 53 3.07 -4.00 0.40
N PRO A 54 3.60 -5.07 1.04
CA PRO A 54 2.76 -6.23 1.34
C PRO A 54 1.56 -5.85 2.19
N SER A 55 0.42 -6.46 1.92
CA SER A 55 -0.82 -6.12 2.62
C SER A 55 -0.76 -6.41 4.12
N ASP A 56 0.05 -7.35 4.56
CA ASP A 56 0.20 -7.65 5.99
C ASP A 56 0.98 -6.56 6.75
N GLU A 57 1.57 -5.59 6.06
CA GLU A 57 2.11 -4.39 6.71
C GLU A 57 1.01 -3.39 7.07
N ALA A 58 -0.20 -3.56 6.56
CA ALA A 58 -1.33 -2.73 6.94
C ALA A 58 -1.87 -3.18 8.29
N MET A 59 -1.56 -2.43 9.34
CA MET A 59 -1.98 -2.75 10.69
C MET A 59 -3.45 -2.41 10.93
N GLN A 60 -3.93 -1.32 10.33
CA GLN A 60 -5.27 -0.82 10.54
C GLN A 60 -5.77 -0.10 9.30
N VAL A 61 -7.04 -0.31 8.97
CA VAL A 61 -7.73 0.40 7.89
C VAL A 61 -8.99 1.01 8.48
N ASP A 62 -9.09 2.34 8.45
CA ASP A 62 -10.25 3.04 9.00
C ASP A 62 -10.53 4.31 8.17
N ASP A 63 -11.35 5.22 8.72
CA ASP A 63 -11.73 6.44 8.02
C ASP A 63 -10.58 7.40 7.79
N ARG A 64 -9.47 7.26 8.53
CA ARG A 64 -8.28 8.09 8.35
C ARG A 64 -7.38 7.56 7.25
N GLY A 65 -7.56 6.32 6.86
CA GLY A 65 -6.76 5.67 5.84
C GLY A 65 -6.15 4.36 6.30
N VAL A 66 -5.02 4.00 5.71
CA VAL A 66 -4.28 2.79 6.05
C VAL A 66 -3.10 3.15 6.94
N THR A 67 -3.01 2.52 8.11
CA THR A 67 -1.88 2.70 9.02
C THR A 67 -0.94 1.49 8.90
N LEU A 68 0.33 1.76 8.59
CA LEU A 68 1.33 0.72 8.45
C LEU A 68 1.94 0.36 9.81
N ARG A 69 2.54 -0.84 9.90
CA ARG A 69 3.09 -1.36 11.16
C ARG A 69 4.35 -0.67 11.60
N GLN A 70 5.12 -0.11 10.67
CA GLN A 70 6.46 0.40 10.93
C GLN A 70 6.53 1.90 10.62
N PRO A 71 7.53 2.60 11.17
CA PRO A 71 7.75 4.00 10.81
C PRO A 71 8.22 4.11 9.35
N ALA A 72 8.07 5.31 8.78
CA ALA A 72 8.33 5.55 7.36
C ALA A 72 9.72 5.10 6.93
N GLU A 73 10.74 5.36 7.76
CA GLU A 73 12.12 5.02 7.43
C GLU A 73 12.36 3.52 7.26
N TRP A 74 11.50 2.68 7.83
CA TRP A 74 11.59 1.24 7.66
C TRP A 74 11.33 0.82 6.21
N TYR A 75 10.57 1.64 5.48
CA TYR A 75 10.19 1.35 4.09
C TYR A 75 11.07 2.05 3.07
N ASP A 76 12.06 2.82 3.51
CA ASP A 76 12.91 3.60 2.61
C ASP A 76 13.71 2.75 1.63
N ASP A 77 13.98 1.49 1.98
CA ASP A 77 14.76 0.58 1.14
C ASP A 77 13.91 -0.13 0.08
N ARG A 78 12.61 0.13 0.04
CA ARG A 78 11.74 -0.52 -0.94
C ARG A 78 12.03 0.00 -2.34
N PRO A 79 12.21 -0.91 -3.33
CA PRO A 79 12.44 -0.46 -4.69
C PRO A 79 11.17 0.16 -5.28
N ALA A 80 11.37 1.03 -6.28
CA ALA A 80 10.25 1.60 -7.02
C ALA A 80 9.48 0.48 -7.73
N PHE A 81 8.16 0.66 -7.85
CA PHE A 81 7.31 -0.34 -8.51
C PHE A 81 7.62 -0.43 -10.01
N ASN A 82 7.85 -1.65 -10.47
CA ASN A 82 8.10 -1.93 -11.88
C ASN A 82 7.11 -3.02 -12.32
N PRO A 83 6.07 -2.67 -13.07
CA PRO A 83 5.08 -3.66 -13.52
C PRO A 83 5.69 -4.81 -14.32
N SER A 84 6.74 -4.53 -15.09
CA SER A 84 7.38 -5.56 -15.91
C SER A 84 8.08 -6.64 -15.08
N ALA A 85 8.47 -6.31 -13.86
CA ALA A 85 9.13 -7.27 -12.98
C ALA A 85 8.13 -8.18 -12.25
N ASN A 86 6.83 -7.88 -12.32
CA ASN A 86 5.79 -8.60 -11.58
C ASN A 86 4.61 -8.93 -12.50
N PRO A 87 4.84 -9.79 -13.53
CA PRO A 87 3.80 -10.03 -14.54
C PRO A 87 2.57 -10.77 -14.04
N LEU A 88 2.64 -11.42 -12.87
CA LEU A 88 1.51 -12.15 -12.30
C LEU A 88 0.60 -11.26 -11.45
N LEU A 89 0.99 -10.02 -11.17
CA LEU A 89 0.18 -9.11 -10.38
C LEU A 89 -0.94 -8.52 -11.23
N HIS A 90 -2.12 -8.40 -10.64
CA HIS A 90 -3.25 -7.75 -11.28
C HIS A 90 -3.95 -6.83 -10.28
N LYS A 91 -4.54 -5.76 -10.79
CA LYS A 91 -5.34 -4.85 -9.98
C LYS A 91 -6.65 -5.49 -9.57
N LEU A 92 -7.00 -5.26 -8.33
CA LEU A 92 -8.30 -5.66 -7.83
C LEU A 92 -9.35 -4.58 -8.07
#